data_5a00319b074696c485fa04a2cf781724
#
_entry.id   5a00319b074696c485fa04a2cf781724
#
_cell.length_a   1.000
_cell.length_b   1.000
_cell.length_c   1.000
_cell.angle_alpha   90.00
_cell.angle_beta   90.00
_cell.angle_gamma   90.00
#
_symmetry.space_group_name_H-M   'P 1'
#
loop_
_entity.id
_entity.type
_entity.pdbx_description
1 polymer ?
#
loop_
_entity_poly.entity_id
_entity_poly.type
_entity_poly.pdbx_seq_one_letter_code
_entity_poly.pdbx_strand_id
1 'polypeptide(L)'
;MSIKSTIKPGLNVNIIFTQDLDKEIVDVRASVIYDVTGKDIVLSQTNPPCMQRHIGKYISVTYLIREKESTARHGFEGIVENVVKEYSLASSNTVSAILVKRHSGVTIYDLRMSYRVRPKSDDTSLSLDVATQKVNILDISMGGVMFCRKSDHLTEVGKILKVNLFIGGQSFEIGSKTIRAWFPSNAGAQSDLEYVRIQFVDMDKQCARLLSEKLFAIQREILSADR
;
A
#
# COMPACT_ATOMS: atom_id res chain seq x y z
N MET A 1 -7.75 20.99 14.12
CA MET A 1 -8.46 21.32 12.84
C MET A 1 -9.18 20.08 12.37
N SER A 2 -10.51 20.09 12.31
CA SER A 2 -11.29 18.95 11.78
C SER A 2 -11.13 18.94 10.26
N ILE A 3 -10.40 17.96 9.73
CA ILE A 3 -10.32 17.72 8.29
C ILE A 3 -11.72 17.29 7.85
N LYS A 4 -12.45 18.16 7.18
CA LYS A 4 -13.68 17.79 6.46
C LYS A 4 -13.25 16.92 5.27
N SER A 5 -12.96 15.64 5.52
CA SER A 5 -12.78 14.66 4.47
C SER A 5 -14.15 14.40 3.85
N THR A 6 -14.44 15.14 2.80
CA THR A 6 -15.75 15.10 2.17
C THR A 6 -15.82 13.89 1.25
N ILE A 7 -16.49 12.82 1.70
CA ILE A 7 -16.92 11.73 0.82
C ILE A 7 -17.92 12.35 -0.16
N LYS A 8 -17.67 12.22 -1.46
CA LYS A 8 -18.50 12.83 -2.51
C LYS A 8 -18.55 11.94 -3.76
N PRO A 9 -19.59 12.06 -4.57
CA PRO A 9 -19.64 11.42 -5.89
C PRO A 9 -18.41 11.74 -6.74
N GLY A 10 -17.96 10.76 -7.54
CA GLY A 10 -16.76 10.84 -8.38
C GLY A 10 -15.43 10.53 -7.66
N LEU A 11 -15.44 10.29 -6.34
CA LEU A 11 -14.22 9.93 -5.62
C LEU A 11 -13.80 8.50 -5.92
N ASN A 12 -12.55 8.31 -6.36
CA ASN A 12 -11.96 6.98 -6.51
C ASN A 12 -11.65 6.40 -5.14
N VAL A 13 -12.09 5.17 -4.91
CA VAL A 13 -11.94 4.45 -3.65
C VAL A 13 -11.43 3.03 -3.87
N ASN A 14 -10.88 2.44 -2.82
CA ASN A 14 -10.56 1.02 -2.76
C ASN A 14 -11.46 0.35 -1.73
N ILE A 15 -12.01 -0.79 -2.09
CA ILE A 15 -12.80 -1.67 -1.23
C ILE A 15 -11.93 -2.83 -0.77
N ILE A 16 -11.95 -3.13 0.52
CA ILE A 16 -11.22 -4.22 1.14
C ILE A 16 -12.19 -4.94 2.05
N PHE A 17 -12.34 -6.25 1.89
CA PHE A 17 -13.14 -7.05 2.80
C PHE A 17 -12.38 -7.26 4.11
N THR A 18 -13.02 -6.97 5.25
CA THR A 18 -12.38 -7.03 6.58
C THR A 18 -11.80 -8.41 6.87
N GLN A 19 -12.48 -9.47 6.44
CA GLN A 19 -12.00 -10.86 6.57
C GLN A 19 -10.70 -11.16 5.79
N ASP A 20 -10.28 -10.26 4.90
CA ASP A 20 -9.06 -10.41 4.10
C ASP A 20 -7.89 -9.59 4.67
N LEU A 21 -8.11 -8.75 5.68
CA LEU A 21 -7.07 -7.90 6.29
C LEU A 21 -5.97 -8.73 6.99
N ASP A 22 -6.31 -9.91 7.49
CA ASP A 22 -5.36 -10.83 8.15
C ASP A 22 -4.64 -11.76 7.17
N LYS A 23 -4.96 -11.66 5.88
CA LYS A 23 -4.31 -12.47 4.84
C LYS A 23 -3.02 -11.83 4.37
N GLU A 24 -2.06 -12.68 4.02
CA GLU A 24 -0.76 -12.26 3.46
C GLU A 24 -0.92 -11.43 2.17
N ILE A 25 -1.97 -11.68 1.41
CA ILE A 25 -2.36 -10.92 0.22
C ILE A 25 -3.77 -10.38 0.42
N VAL A 26 -3.87 -9.07 0.59
CA VAL A 26 -5.16 -8.36 0.74
C VAL A 26 -5.76 -8.10 -0.65
N ASP A 27 -6.98 -8.57 -0.88
CA ASP A 27 -7.73 -8.29 -2.12
C ASP A 27 -8.28 -6.84 -2.07
N VAL A 28 -7.59 -5.96 -2.78
CA VAL A 28 -7.94 -4.54 -2.88
C VAL A 28 -8.62 -4.28 -4.21
N ARG A 29 -9.90 -3.91 -4.20
CA ARG A 29 -10.70 -3.68 -5.39
C ARG A 29 -10.98 -2.20 -5.60
N ALA A 30 -10.65 -1.70 -6.77
CA ALA A 30 -10.93 -0.31 -7.14
C ALA A 30 -12.44 -0.11 -7.41
N SER A 31 -12.95 1.04 -7.00
CA SER A 31 -14.31 1.49 -7.23
C SER A 31 -14.40 3.01 -7.28
N VAL A 32 -15.58 3.55 -7.60
CA VAL A 32 -15.87 4.98 -7.62
C VAL A 32 -17.17 5.20 -6.83
N ILE A 33 -17.24 6.27 -6.07
CA ILE A 33 -18.48 6.67 -5.41
C ILE A 33 -19.42 7.27 -6.45
N TYR A 34 -20.62 6.69 -6.59
CA TYR A 34 -21.66 7.21 -7.45
C TYR A 34 -22.58 8.18 -6.72
N ASP A 35 -22.95 7.85 -5.47
CA ASP A 35 -23.83 8.68 -4.68
C ASP A 35 -23.56 8.54 -3.18
N VAL A 36 -24.00 9.56 -2.40
CA VAL A 36 -23.85 9.61 -0.95
C VAL A 36 -25.10 10.24 -0.34
N THR A 37 -25.84 9.46 0.44
CA THR A 37 -27.02 9.92 1.15
C THR A 37 -26.90 9.58 2.63
N GLY A 38 -26.41 10.50 3.43
CA GLY A 38 -26.17 10.28 4.87
C GLY A 38 -25.12 9.22 5.14
N LYS A 39 -25.57 8.02 5.57
CA LYS A 39 -24.72 6.84 5.80
C LYS A 39 -24.70 5.88 4.62
N ASP A 40 -25.60 6.07 3.66
CA ASP A 40 -25.74 5.21 2.50
C ASP A 40 -24.82 5.70 1.39
N ILE A 41 -23.98 4.81 0.88
CA ILE A 41 -22.98 5.10 -0.13
C ILE A 41 -23.16 4.11 -1.28
N VAL A 42 -23.30 4.65 -2.48
CA VAL A 42 -23.40 3.87 -3.69
C VAL A 42 -22.05 3.86 -4.39
N LEU A 43 -21.51 2.68 -4.58
CA LEU A 43 -20.22 2.44 -5.21
C LEU A 43 -20.38 1.79 -6.58
N SER A 44 -19.48 2.08 -7.50
CA SER A 44 -19.41 1.35 -8.75
C SER A 44 -19.10 -0.13 -8.52
N GLN A 45 -19.53 -0.99 -9.43
CA GLN A 45 -19.12 -2.38 -9.41
C GLN A 45 -17.61 -2.52 -9.55
N THR A 46 -17.02 -3.51 -8.89
CA THR A 46 -15.58 -3.78 -8.88
C THR A 46 -15.16 -4.81 -9.94
N ASN A 47 -13.86 -4.94 -10.14
CA ASN A 47 -13.28 -6.05 -10.88
C ASN A 47 -12.22 -6.74 -9.99
N PRO A 48 -12.42 -8.04 -9.61
CA PRO A 48 -13.59 -8.89 -9.86
C PRO A 48 -14.86 -8.34 -9.21
N PRO A 49 -16.07 -8.66 -9.74
CA PRO A 49 -17.32 -8.07 -9.28
C PRO A 49 -17.71 -8.52 -7.88
N CYS A 50 -18.32 -7.60 -7.12
CA CYS A 50 -19.08 -7.95 -5.93
C CYS A 50 -20.36 -8.70 -6.35
N MET A 51 -20.65 -9.78 -5.65
CA MET A 51 -21.77 -10.68 -5.88
C MET A 51 -22.71 -10.75 -4.68
N GLN A 52 -23.87 -11.38 -4.81
CA GLN A 52 -24.84 -11.59 -3.71
C GLN A 52 -24.21 -12.20 -2.45
N ARG A 53 -23.21 -13.08 -2.60
CA ARG A 53 -22.47 -13.70 -1.48
C ARG A 53 -21.67 -12.70 -0.63
N HIS A 54 -21.51 -11.45 -1.09
CA HIS A 54 -20.81 -10.40 -0.37
C HIS A 54 -21.77 -9.51 0.44
N ILE A 55 -23.08 -9.67 0.27
CA ILE A 55 -24.09 -8.96 1.09
C ILE A 55 -23.91 -9.38 2.56
N GLY A 56 -24.00 -8.41 3.45
CA GLY A 56 -23.77 -8.58 4.88
C GLY A 56 -22.31 -8.61 5.31
N LYS A 57 -21.34 -8.59 4.37
CA LYS A 57 -19.93 -8.57 4.72
C LYS A 57 -19.46 -7.17 5.07
N TYR A 58 -18.59 -7.12 6.09
CA TYR A 58 -17.89 -5.90 6.48
C TYR A 58 -16.79 -5.58 5.48
N ILE A 59 -16.69 -4.30 5.15
CA ILE A 59 -15.69 -3.76 4.23
C ILE A 59 -15.07 -2.49 4.79
N SER A 60 -13.82 -2.26 4.43
CA SER A 60 -13.17 -0.96 4.57
C SER A 60 -13.15 -0.28 3.20
N VAL A 61 -13.64 0.95 3.14
CA VAL A 61 -13.59 1.80 1.94
C VAL A 61 -12.55 2.86 2.16
N THR A 62 -11.51 2.88 1.33
CA THR A 62 -10.38 3.78 1.53
C THR A 62 -10.07 4.60 0.29
N TYR A 63 -9.53 5.79 0.47
CA TYR A 63 -9.16 6.72 -0.61
C TYR A 63 -7.96 7.57 -0.20
N LEU A 64 -7.29 8.15 -1.19
CA LEU A 64 -6.13 9.02 -0.96
C LEU A 64 -6.56 10.48 -0.98
N ILE A 65 -6.14 11.24 0.03
CA ILE A 65 -6.23 12.69 0.05
C ILE A 65 -4.82 13.25 -0.14
N ARG A 66 -4.67 14.12 -1.12
CA ARG A 66 -3.43 14.85 -1.32
C ARG A 66 -3.48 16.13 -0.49
N GLU A 67 -2.64 16.21 0.50
CA GLU A 67 -2.36 17.42 1.27
C GLU A 67 -1.15 18.14 0.66
N LYS A 68 -0.88 19.39 1.08
CA LYS A 68 0.14 20.24 0.43
C LYS A 68 1.50 19.56 0.26
N GLU A 69 1.95 18.76 1.23
CA GLU A 69 3.27 18.13 1.25
C GLU A 69 3.21 16.60 1.39
N SER A 70 2.04 16.05 1.64
CA SER A 70 1.87 14.62 1.87
C SER A 70 0.62 14.06 1.19
N THR A 71 0.57 12.74 1.06
CA THR A 71 -0.63 12.03 0.65
C THR A 71 -1.00 11.06 1.76
N ALA A 72 -2.15 11.30 2.38
CA ALA A 72 -2.68 10.43 3.42
C ALA A 72 -3.81 9.56 2.89
N ARG A 73 -3.87 8.31 3.34
CA ARG A 73 -5.00 7.43 3.09
C ARG A 73 -6.03 7.64 4.18
N HIS A 74 -7.26 7.90 3.78
CA HIS A 74 -8.42 8.00 4.63
C HIS A 74 -9.37 6.86 4.33
N GLY A 75 -10.24 6.52 5.27
CA GLY A 75 -11.23 5.46 5.04
C GLY A 75 -12.30 5.44 6.12
N PHE A 76 -13.29 4.61 5.87
CA PHE A 76 -14.38 4.29 6.78
C PHE A 76 -14.74 2.82 6.66
N GLU A 77 -15.40 2.30 7.67
CA GLU A 77 -15.93 0.95 7.69
C GLU A 77 -17.43 0.96 7.35
N GLY A 78 -17.85 -0.08 6.66
CA GLY A 78 -19.26 -0.27 6.28
C GLY A 78 -19.60 -1.74 6.03
N ILE A 79 -20.86 -1.97 5.75
CA ILE A 79 -21.41 -3.27 5.36
C ILE A 79 -21.95 -3.16 3.94
N VAL A 80 -21.73 -4.18 3.13
CA VAL A 80 -22.38 -4.33 1.84
C VAL A 80 -23.86 -4.67 2.10
N GLU A 81 -24.77 -3.74 1.82
CA GLU A 81 -26.21 -3.95 2.00
C GLU A 81 -26.84 -4.64 0.80
N ASN A 82 -26.40 -4.26 -0.41
CA ASN A 82 -26.98 -4.84 -1.62
C ASN A 82 -26.01 -4.74 -2.80
N VAL A 83 -26.22 -5.55 -3.81
CA VAL A 83 -25.57 -5.50 -5.12
C VAL A 83 -26.66 -5.40 -6.18
N VAL A 84 -26.71 -4.25 -6.84
CA VAL A 84 -27.76 -3.88 -7.79
C VAL A 84 -27.21 -3.93 -9.20
N LYS A 85 -27.91 -4.59 -10.12
CA LYS A 85 -27.51 -4.65 -11.54
C LYS A 85 -27.86 -3.39 -12.31
N GLU A 86 -28.98 -2.74 -11.91
CA GLU A 86 -29.56 -1.59 -12.60
C GLU A 86 -29.77 -0.46 -11.60
N TYR A 87 -28.73 0.33 -11.35
CA TYR A 87 -28.79 1.55 -10.57
C TYR A 87 -28.85 2.74 -11.52
N SER A 88 -29.89 3.58 -11.39
CA SER A 88 -30.05 4.78 -12.23
C SER A 88 -29.21 5.93 -11.71
N LEU A 89 -28.25 6.38 -12.50
CA LEU A 89 -27.49 7.59 -12.22
C LEU A 89 -28.32 8.84 -12.57
N ALA A 90 -27.95 9.99 -12.02
CA ALA A 90 -28.56 11.28 -12.35
C ALA A 90 -28.48 11.62 -13.85
N SER A 91 -27.53 11.04 -14.58
CA SER A 91 -27.38 11.13 -16.05
C SER A 91 -28.35 10.24 -16.85
N SER A 92 -29.33 9.60 -16.20
CA SER A 92 -30.27 8.63 -16.79
C SER A 92 -29.61 7.35 -17.32
N ASN A 93 -28.33 7.14 -17.06
CA ASN A 93 -27.65 5.90 -17.38
C ASN A 93 -27.86 4.87 -16.27
N THR A 94 -28.04 3.61 -16.65
CA THR A 94 -28.19 2.49 -15.72
C THR A 94 -26.87 1.75 -15.62
N VAL A 95 -26.41 1.50 -14.39
CA VAL A 95 -25.12 0.87 -14.10
C VAL A 95 -25.23 -0.17 -12.99
N SER A 96 -24.30 -1.09 -12.93
CA SER A 96 -24.21 -2.00 -11.80
C SER A 96 -23.53 -1.30 -10.61
N ALA A 97 -24.11 -1.43 -9.42
CA ALA A 97 -23.68 -0.73 -8.22
C ALA A 97 -23.64 -1.63 -6.98
N ILE A 98 -22.89 -1.19 -5.98
CA ILE A 98 -22.79 -1.79 -4.65
C ILE A 98 -23.34 -0.77 -3.66
N LEU A 99 -24.36 -1.14 -2.90
CA LEU A 99 -24.90 -0.31 -1.82
C LEU A 99 -24.19 -0.66 -0.52
N VAL A 100 -23.64 0.35 0.12
CA VAL A 100 -22.85 0.21 1.35
C VAL A 100 -23.43 1.11 2.44
N LYS A 101 -23.67 0.53 3.61
CA LYS A 101 -24.02 1.27 4.83
C LYS A 101 -22.77 1.56 5.61
N ARG A 102 -22.44 2.85 5.75
CA ARG A 102 -21.30 3.29 6.55
C ARG A 102 -21.59 3.17 8.05
N HIS A 103 -20.67 2.56 8.79
CA HIS A 103 -20.75 2.37 10.24
C HIS A 103 -19.82 3.27 11.04
N SER A 104 -18.66 3.65 10.49
CA SER A 104 -17.68 4.47 11.19
C SER A 104 -17.58 5.88 10.63
N GLY A 105 -16.97 6.78 11.39
CA GLY A 105 -16.46 8.05 10.88
C GLY A 105 -15.32 7.83 9.89
N VAL A 106 -14.93 8.88 9.17
CA VAL A 106 -13.73 8.87 8.35
C VAL A 106 -12.53 9.10 9.23
N THR A 107 -11.54 8.23 9.14
CA THR A 107 -10.27 8.30 9.87
C THR A 107 -9.09 8.11 8.92
N ILE A 108 -7.89 8.42 9.38
CA ILE A 108 -6.67 8.01 8.68
C ILE A 108 -6.62 6.47 8.72
N TYR A 109 -6.38 5.89 7.56
CA TYR A 109 -6.43 4.44 7.38
C TYR A 109 -5.09 3.91 6.90
N ASP A 110 -4.42 3.11 7.72
CA ASP A 110 -3.19 2.45 7.29
C ASP A 110 -3.49 0.99 6.91
N LEU A 111 -3.33 0.69 5.62
CA LEU A 111 -3.48 -0.66 5.09
C LEU A 111 -2.19 -1.48 5.15
N ARG A 112 -1.14 -0.90 5.68
CA ARG A 112 0.15 -1.56 5.72
C ARG A 112 0.19 -2.50 6.91
N MET A 113 0.40 -3.76 6.65
CA MET A 113 0.65 -4.76 7.70
C MET A 113 1.97 -4.51 8.44
N SER A 114 2.87 -3.74 7.85
CA SER A 114 4.19 -3.46 8.42
C SER A 114 4.54 -1.99 8.24
N TYR A 115 5.02 -1.38 9.32
CA TYR A 115 5.56 -0.03 9.29
C TYR A 115 6.78 0.03 8.36
N ARG A 116 6.92 1.14 7.64
CA ARG A 116 8.08 1.40 6.77
C ARG A 116 8.92 2.52 7.34
N VAL A 117 10.21 2.31 7.36
CA VAL A 117 11.18 3.31 7.76
C VAL A 117 12.06 3.70 6.57
N ARG A 118 12.58 4.92 6.60
CA ARG A 118 13.66 5.38 5.72
C ARG A 118 14.93 5.39 6.54
N PRO A 119 15.86 4.44 6.31
CA PRO A 119 17.16 4.47 6.97
C PRO A 119 17.89 5.74 6.58
N LYS A 120 18.71 6.28 7.46
CA LYS A 120 19.64 7.35 7.12
C LYS A 120 20.66 6.81 6.11
N SER A 121 21.12 7.65 5.18
CA SER A 121 22.06 7.25 4.14
C SER A 121 23.44 6.82 4.68
N ASP A 122 23.78 7.22 5.90
CA ASP A 122 24.99 6.90 6.64
C ASP A 122 24.83 5.72 7.63
N ASP A 123 23.64 5.11 7.71
CA ASP A 123 23.42 3.94 8.56
C ASP A 123 24.12 2.70 8.00
N THR A 124 25.34 2.45 8.48
CA THR A 124 26.16 1.30 8.07
C THR A 124 25.65 -0.03 8.67
N SER A 125 24.74 0.01 9.64
CA SER A 125 24.24 -1.17 10.33
C SER A 125 23.06 -1.83 9.59
N LEU A 126 22.55 -1.21 8.51
CA LEU A 126 21.52 -1.75 7.63
C LEU A 126 21.90 -1.48 6.18
N SER A 127 22.15 -2.53 5.41
CA SER A 127 22.43 -2.41 3.99
C SER A 127 21.89 -3.59 3.20
N LEU A 128 21.77 -3.41 1.89
CA LEU A 128 21.20 -4.40 0.97
C LEU A 128 22.12 -4.54 -0.24
N ASP A 129 22.42 -5.79 -0.60
CA ASP A 129 23.06 -6.13 -1.85
C ASP A 129 22.11 -6.92 -2.74
N VAL A 130 22.05 -6.54 -4.01
CA VAL A 130 21.27 -7.21 -5.06
C VAL A 130 22.21 -7.64 -6.16
N ALA A 131 22.31 -8.95 -6.43
CA ALA A 131 23.23 -9.51 -7.41
C ALA A 131 24.69 -9.01 -7.18
N THR A 132 25.16 -9.05 -5.93
CA THR A 132 26.50 -8.58 -5.47
C THR A 132 26.74 -7.06 -5.53
N GLN A 133 25.76 -6.29 -5.98
CA GLN A 133 25.85 -4.83 -5.98
C GLN A 133 25.17 -4.23 -4.75
N LYS A 134 25.90 -3.41 -3.99
CA LYS A 134 25.30 -2.62 -2.92
C LYS A 134 24.32 -1.59 -3.50
N VAL A 135 23.10 -1.55 -2.98
CA VAL A 135 22.05 -0.64 -3.44
C VAL A 135 21.67 0.37 -2.37
N ASN A 136 21.07 1.48 -2.79
CA ASN A 136 20.61 2.49 -1.84
C ASN A 136 19.16 2.20 -1.42
N ILE A 137 18.96 1.90 -0.12
CA ILE A 137 17.63 1.65 0.46
C ILE A 137 16.89 2.97 0.59
N LEU A 138 15.70 3.05 -0.02
CA LEU A 138 14.83 4.22 0.06
C LEU A 138 13.78 4.07 1.17
N ASP A 139 13.16 2.93 1.27
CA ASP A 139 12.34 2.52 2.41
C ASP A 139 12.40 1.00 2.61
N ILE A 140 12.23 0.56 3.86
CA ILE A 140 12.23 -0.86 4.23
C ILE A 140 11.18 -1.14 5.31
N SER A 141 10.61 -2.35 5.26
CA SER A 141 9.65 -2.87 6.23
C SER A 141 9.88 -4.36 6.43
N MET A 142 9.13 -4.98 7.33
CA MET A 142 9.14 -6.46 7.49
C MET A 142 8.74 -7.20 6.22
N GLY A 143 7.90 -6.61 5.37
CA GLY A 143 7.40 -7.28 4.15
C GLY A 143 8.21 -7.01 2.88
N GLY A 144 9.21 -6.13 2.91
CA GLY A 144 9.98 -5.80 1.71
C GLY A 144 10.72 -4.48 1.76
N VAL A 145 11.38 -4.15 0.67
CA VAL A 145 12.24 -2.97 0.55
C VAL A 145 12.03 -2.27 -0.79
N MET A 146 12.16 -0.97 -0.78
CA MET A 146 12.31 -0.13 -1.97
C MET A 146 13.74 0.41 -2.00
N PHE A 147 14.41 0.25 -3.11
CA PHE A 147 15.77 0.71 -3.31
C PHE A 147 15.96 1.35 -4.68
N CYS A 148 17.05 2.08 -4.86
CA CYS A 148 17.52 2.51 -6.18
C CYS A 148 18.94 2.03 -6.45
N ARG A 149 19.23 1.80 -7.72
CA ARG A 149 20.56 1.42 -8.23
C ARG A 149 20.78 1.96 -9.63
N LYS A 150 22.03 1.99 -10.05
CA LYS A 150 22.35 2.25 -11.45
C LYS A 150 21.99 1.03 -12.30
N SER A 151 21.26 1.22 -13.38
CA SER A 151 20.89 0.17 -14.32
C SER A 151 20.54 0.80 -15.67
N ASP A 152 20.88 0.13 -16.74
CA ASP A 152 20.55 0.48 -18.11
C ASP A 152 19.24 -0.17 -18.60
N HIS A 153 18.71 -1.11 -17.83
CA HIS A 153 17.45 -1.80 -18.13
C HIS A 153 16.63 -2.04 -16.87
N LEU A 154 15.31 -2.15 -17.04
CA LEU A 154 14.39 -2.39 -15.93
C LEU A 154 14.44 -3.84 -15.45
N THR A 155 14.43 -4.01 -14.14
CA THR A 155 14.21 -5.32 -13.51
C THR A 155 12.81 -5.83 -13.85
N GLU A 156 12.72 -7.08 -14.28
CA GLU A 156 11.46 -7.72 -14.65
C GLU A 156 10.53 -7.85 -13.43
N VAL A 157 9.29 -7.38 -13.58
CA VAL A 157 8.24 -7.50 -12.54
C VAL A 157 7.84 -8.98 -12.42
N GLY A 158 7.68 -9.45 -11.19
CA GLY A 158 7.38 -10.85 -10.89
C GLY A 158 8.61 -11.74 -10.76
N LYS A 159 9.79 -11.29 -11.19
CA LYS A 159 11.06 -12.04 -11.07
C LYS A 159 11.40 -12.27 -9.60
N ILE A 160 11.83 -13.51 -9.32
CA ILE A 160 12.40 -13.87 -8.02
C ILE A 160 13.88 -13.50 -8.02
N LEU A 161 14.28 -12.72 -7.02
CA LEU A 161 15.64 -12.27 -6.79
C LEU A 161 16.13 -12.82 -5.44
N LYS A 162 17.39 -13.21 -5.38
CA LYS A 162 18.09 -13.40 -4.12
C LYS A 162 18.78 -12.10 -3.75
N VAL A 163 18.54 -11.63 -2.55
CA VAL A 163 19.14 -10.42 -2.01
C VAL A 163 19.84 -10.73 -0.70
N ASN A 164 20.94 -10.04 -0.43
CA ASN A 164 21.64 -10.15 0.85
C ASN A 164 21.35 -8.91 1.69
N LEU A 165 20.63 -9.11 2.79
CA LEU A 165 20.33 -8.08 3.76
C LEU A 165 21.34 -8.16 4.92
N PHE A 166 22.03 -7.05 5.17
CA PHE A 166 22.97 -6.92 6.27
C PHE A 166 22.32 -6.14 7.41
N ILE A 167 22.32 -6.74 8.60
CA ILE A 167 21.72 -6.15 9.81
C ILE A 167 22.70 -6.31 10.97
N GLY A 168 23.22 -5.20 11.52
CA GLY A 168 24.13 -5.24 12.66
C GLY A 168 25.40 -6.09 12.43
N GLY A 169 25.92 -6.14 11.21
CA GLY A 169 27.09 -6.93 10.84
C GLY A 169 26.82 -8.40 10.48
N GLN A 170 25.57 -8.86 10.55
CA GLN A 170 25.17 -10.18 10.10
C GLN A 170 24.54 -10.10 8.68
N SER A 171 24.81 -11.11 7.85
CA SER A 171 24.29 -11.21 6.47
C SER A 171 23.25 -12.30 6.36
N PHE A 172 22.15 -11.99 5.67
CA PHE A 172 21.01 -12.89 5.44
C PHE A 172 20.65 -12.91 3.97
N GLU A 173 20.71 -14.09 3.34
CA GLU A 173 20.19 -14.28 2.00
C GLU A 173 18.66 -14.43 2.07
N ILE A 174 17.92 -13.59 1.35
CA ILE A 174 16.45 -13.55 1.36
C ILE A 174 15.95 -13.73 -0.06
N GLY A 175 15.02 -14.68 -0.26
CA GLY A 175 14.22 -14.78 -1.46
C GLY A 175 13.26 -13.60 -1.55
N SER A 176 13.21 -12.93 -2.71
CA SER A 176 12.41 -11.73 -2.88
C SER A 176 11.75 -11.70 -4.25
N LYS A 177 10.54 -11.16 -4.34
CA LYS A 177 9.79 -11.00 -5.59
C LYS A 177 9.74 -9.54 -6.00
N THR A 178 10.10 -9.24 -7.25
CA THR A 178 9.97 -7.88 -7.80
C THR A 178 8.50 -7.52 -7.97
N ILE A 179 8.06 -6.46 -7.29
CA ILE A 179 6.68 -5.96 -7.35
C ILE A 179 6.55 -4.83 -8.37
N ARG A 180 7.60 -4.00 -8.48
CA ARG A 180 7.62 -2.87 -9.42
C ARG A 180 9.06 -2.44 -9.69
N ALA A 181 9.32 -2.04 -10.94
CA ALA A 181 10.56 -1.37 -11.35
C ALA A 181 10.24 -0.23 -12.30
N TRP A 182 10.95 0.91 -12.18
CA TRP A 182 10.74 2.07 -13.06
C TRP A 182 11.93 3.02 -13.04
N PHE A 183 12.08 3.80 -14.11
CA PHE A 183 12.92 4.99 -14.12
C PHE A 183 12.07 6.22 -13.72
N PRO A 184 12.57 7.14 -12.89
CA PRO A 184 11.82 8.33 -12.51
C PRO A 184 11.64 9.27 -13.71
N SER A 185 10.40 9.72 -13.96
CA SER A 185 10.06 10.58 -15.09
C SER A 185 10.65 12.00 -15.01
N ASN A 186 11.06 12.44 -13.81
CA ASN A 186 11.54 13.81 -13.56
C ASN A 186 13.07 13.92 -13.50
N ALA A 187 13.79 12.83 -13.66
CA ALA A 187 15.23 12.89 -13.83
C ALA A 187 15.49 13.30 -15.29
N GLY A 188 16.12 14.45 -15.49
CA GLY A 188 16.48 14.95 -16.83
C GLY A 188 17.09 13.85 -17.69
N ALA A 189 17.16 14.02 -18.99
CA ALA A 189 17.31 13.06 -20.07
C ALA A 189 18.27 11.85 -19.93
N GLN A 190 18.89 11.60 -18.78
CA GLN A 190 19.84 10.51 -18.51
C GLN A 190 19.88 10.07 -17.03
N SER A 191 18.75 9.77 -16.40
CA SER A 191 18.84 9.07 -15.12
C SER A 191 18.99 7.57 -15.36
N ASP A 192 20.18 7.07 -15.18
CA ASP A 192 20.53 5.64 -15.11
C ASP A 192 20.09 4.98 -13.78
N LEU A 193 19.30 5.69 -12.97
CA LEU A 193 18.80 5.22 -11.69
C LEU A 193 17.48 4.48 -11.83
N GLU A 194 17.54 3.17 -11.70
CA GLU A 194 16.37 2.31 -11.57
C GLU A 194 15.86 2.32 -10.14
N TYR A 195 14.55 2.49 -9.96
CA TYR A 195 13.83 2.32 -8.68
C TYR A 195 13.15 0.96 -8.69
N VAL A 196 13.42 0.15 -7.67
CA VAL A 196 12.87 -1.21 -7.57
C VAL A 196 12.20 -1.39 -6.22
N ARG A 197 11.00 -1.98 -6.24
CA ARG A 197 10.30 -2.46 -5.06
C ARG A 197 10.24 -3.97 -5.09
N ILE A 198 10.73 -4.60 -4.02
CA ILE A 198 10.65 -6.05 -3.84
C ILE A 198 9.89 -6.39 -2.57
N GLN A 199 9.25 -7.55 -2.59
CA GLN A 199 8.61 -8.20 -1.44
C GLN A 199 9.50 -9.34 -0.99
N PHE A 200 9.76 -9.45 0.30
CA PHE A 200 10.43 -10.61 0.88
C PHE A 200 9.48 -11.81 0.84
N VAL A 201 9.94 -12.93 0.31
CA VAL A 201 9.11 -14.15 0.14
C VAL A 201 9.52 -15.22 1.14
N ASP A 202 10.80 -15.25 1.47
CA ASP A 202 11.38 -16.26 2.37
C ASP A 202 12.40 -15.57 3.28
N MET A 203 12.02 -15.40 4.55
CA MET A 203 12.85 -14.76 5.57
C MET A 203 12.90 -15.69 6.78
N ASP A 204 14.10 -16.07 7.18
CA ASP A 204 14.27 -16.89 8.38
C ASP A 204 13.92 -16.12 9.67
N LYS A 205 13.64 -16.87 10.75
CA LYS A 205 13.18 -16.29 12.01
C LYS A 205 14.22 -15.35 12.66
N GLN A 206 15.51 -15.63 12.49
CA GLN A 206 16.56 -14.80 13.07
C GLN A 206 16.65 -13.47 12.33
N CYS A 207 16.63 -13.50 10.99
CA CYS A 207 16.58 -12.32 10.15
C CYS A 207 15.36 -11.46 10.49
N ALA A 208 14.17 -12.06 10.57
CA ALA A 208 12.92 -11.37 10.90
C ALA A 208 13.00 -10.68 12.26
N ARG A 209 13.54 -11.35 13.30
CA ARG A 209 13.73 -10.77 14.62
C ARG A 209 14.66 -9.56 14.58
N LEU A 210 15.84 -9.70 13.99
CA LEU A 210 16.83 -8.62 13.94
C LEU A 210 16.35 -7.44 13.08
N LEU A 211 15.67 -7.71 11.96
CA LEU A 211 15.06 -6.67 11.16
C LEU A 211 14.00 -5.91 11.94
N SER A 212 13.11 -6.60 12.66
CA SER A 212 12.09 -5.98 13.50
C SER A 212 12.71 -5.06 14.56
N GLU A 213 13.72 -5.55 15.30
CA GLU A 213 14.44 -4.77 16.31
C GLU A 213 15.07 -3.50 15.69
N LYS A 214 15.71 -3.63 14.52
CA LYS A 214 16.33 -2.51 13.81
C LYS A 214 15.30 -1.48 13.32
N LEU A 215 14.18 -1.92 12.75
CA LEU A 215 13.11 -1.03 12.28
C LEU A 215 12.51 -0.22 13.46
N PHE A 216 12.30 -0.85 14.63
CA PHE A 216 11.85 -0.16 15.83
C PHE A 216 12.88 0.85 16.35
N ALA A 217 14.18 0.55 16.26
CA ALA A 217 15.24 1.48 16.65
C ALA A 217 15.20 2.74 15.75
N ILE A 218 15.16 2.56 14.43
CA ILE A 218 15.08 3.67 13.46
C ILE A 218 13.81 4.50 13.69
N GLN A 219 12.66 3.85 13.92
CA GLN A 219 11.40 4.55 14.20
C GLN A 219 11.51 5.44 15.45
N ARG A 220 12.10 4.93 16.54
CA ARG A 220 12.30 5.72 17.77
C ARG A 220 13.21 6.93 17.54
N GLU A 221 14.27 6.78 16.74
CA GLU A 221 15.15 7.89 16.38
C GLU A 221 14.39 8.98 15.60
N ILE A 222 13.57 8.60 14.61
CA ILE A 222 12.75 9.54 13.84
C ILE A 222 11.80 10.31 14.76
N LEU A 223 11.07 9.59 15.63
CA LEU A 223 10.11 10.22 16.55
C LEU A 223 10.77 11.10 17.62
N SER A 224 12.04 10.85 17.96
CA SER A 224 12.79 11.69 18.90
C SER A 224 13.38 12.95 18.24
N ALA A 225 13.61 12.93 16.93
CA ALA A 225 14.13 14.06 16.17
C ALA A 225 13.03 15.09 15.81
N ASP A 226 11.75 14.67 15.82
CA ASP A 226 10.58 15.52 15.53
C ASP A 226 10.03 16.24 16.79
N ARG A 227 10.72 16.14 17.94
CA ARG A 227 10.41 16.82 19.19
C ARG A 227 11.37 17.96 19.47
#